data_65299d3fe92362ed6397dbfda368e221
#
_entry.id   65299d3fe92362ed6397dbfda368e221
#
_cell.length_a   1.000
_cell.length_b   1.000
_cell.length_c   1.000
_cell.angle_alpha   90.00
_cell.angle_beta   90.00
_cell.angle_gamma   90.00
#
_symmetry.space_group_name_H-M   'P 1'
#
loop_
_entity.id
_entity.type
_entity.pdbx_description
1 polymer ?
#
loop_
_entity_poly.entity_id
_entity_poly.type
_entity_poly.pdbx_seq_one_letter_code
_entity_poly.pdbx_strand_id
1 'polypeptide(L)'
;PECFTQEWSTYVSKGKAGRYGVCFSWDVANIDNLADWEPLPALTADTRNITPQNGSFTSGFGRGKCVVTAKASNPALVCAWLDQMYAPLQSPQNNWGTYGDETGFNIFEMSTNDKGEPMLKHAPLGDASPVEVREAQCVGGPLAVLDDYYGVYVTCPDDAQYRLDWIKDIYTPDMNKKYVYPNVFMSSEDTEQVSNLQADLQTYMNTQKANWIMNGTTDAEWNEYLNKLEAYKLSDYLAIMQKYLDAYYAEQ
;
A
#
# COMPACT_ATOMS: atom_id res chain seq x y z
N PRO A 1 -9.20 -10.47 -22.63
CA PRO A 1 -8.57 -11.16 -21.52
C PRO A 1 -9.14 -10.68 -20.19
N GLU A 2 -9.51 -11.63 -19.34
CA GLU A 2 -10.17 -11.36 -18.06
C GLU A 2 -9.35 -10.47 -17.14
N CYS A 3 -8.03 -10.43 -17.27
CA CYS A 3 -7.14 -9.64 -16.40
C CYS A 3 -7.44 -8.12 -16.37
N PHE A 4 -8.18 -7.60 -17.35
CA PHE A 4 -8.56 -6.17 -17.38
C PHE A 4 -9.95 -5.89 -16.79
N THR A 5 -10.75 -6.92 -16.59
CA THR A 5 -12.15 -6.78 -16.18
C THR A 5 -12.52 -7.63 -14.97
N GLN A 6 -11.56 -8.40 -14.47
CA GLN A 6 -11.80 -9.30 -13.36
C GLN A 6 -11.87 -8.52 -12.04
N GLU A 7 -12.98 -8.69 -11.32
CA GLU A 7 -13.15 -8.16 -9.98
C GLU A 7 -12.22 -8.84 -8.98
N TRP A 8 -11.77 -8.10 -7.95
CA TRP A 8 -10.84 -8.59 -6.94
C TRP A 8 -11.35 -9.85 -6.22
N SER A 9 -12.61 -9.88 -5.83
CA SER A 9 -13.23 -11.04 -5.18
C SER A 9 -13.17 -12.31 -6.04
N THR A 10 -13.40 -12.18 -7.35
CA THR A 10 -13.27 -13.27 -8.32
C THR A 10 -11.82 -13.72 -8.45
N TYR A 11 -10.88 -12.77 -8.46
CA TYR A 11 -9.44 -13.06 -8.50
C TYR A 11 -9.01 -13.89 -7.28
N VAL A 12 -9.39 -13.46 -6.08
CA VAL A 12 -9.12 -14.18 -4.81
C VAL A 12 -9.74 -15.58 -4.82
N SER A 13 -11.00 -15.71 -5.23
CA SER A 13 -11.69 -17.01 -5.30
C SER A 13 -10.98 -17.99 -6.25
N LYS A 14 -10.46 -17.53 -7.38
CA LYS A 14 -9.67 -18.35 -8.30
C LYS A 14 -8.30 -18.72 -7.70
N GLY A 15 -7.66 -17.83 -6.95
CA GLY A 15 -6.44 -18.10 -6.20
C GLY A 15 -6.61 -19.21 -5.20
N LYS A 16 -7.63 -19.09 -4.34
CA LYS A 16 -8.02 -20.13 -3.36
C LYS A 16 -8.41 -21.47 -4.01
N ALA A 17 -8.86 -21.46 -5.25
CA ALA A 17 -9.17 -22.66 -6.03
C ALA A 17 -7.99 -23.22 -6.84
N GLY A 18 -6.76 -22.73 -6.62
CA GLY A 18 -5.53 -23.20 -7.29
C GLY A 18 -5.54 -22.99 -8.79
N ARG A 19 -6.16 -21.92 -9.31
CA ARG A 19 -6.34 -21.70 -10.75
C ARG A 19 -5.20 -20.90 -11.39
N TYR A 20 -4.20 -20.49 -10.63
CA TYR A 20 -3.09 -19.68 -11.11
C TYR A 20 -1.77 -20.44 -11.04
N GLY A 21 -0.95 -20.30 -12.07
CA GLY A 21 0.46 -20.69 -12.04
C GLY A 21 1.36 -19.58 -11.49
N VAL A 22 0.92 -18.32 -11.63
CA VAL A 22 1.55 -17.12 -11.04
C VAL A 22 0.43 -16.17 -10.64
N CYS A 23 0.54 -15.57 -9.47
CA CYS A 23 -0.42 -14.57 -9.02
C CYS A 23 0.27 -13.43 -8.27
N PHE A 24 -0.41 -12.28 -8.20
CA PHE A 24 -0.05 -11.16 -7.35
C PHE A 24 -1.03 -11.13 -6.18
N SER A 25 -0.53 -11.18 -4.97
CA SER A 25 -1.37 -11.16 -3.77
C SER A 25 -0.78 -10.25 -2.70
N TRP A 26 -1.64 -9.67 -1.90
CA TRP A 26 -1.25 -8.95 -0.69
C TRP A 26 -0.92 -9.91 0.44
N ASP A 27 -1.53 -11.08 0.42
CA ASP A 27 -1.53 -12.01 1.51
C ASP A 27 -1.59 -13.45 1.02
N VAL A 28 -0.97 -14.34 1.75
CA VAL A 28 -0.99 -15.79 1.50
C VAL A 28 -2.39 -16.39 1.69
N ALA A 29 -3.24 -15.77 2.50
CA ALA A 29 -4.64 -16.17 2.68
C ALA A 29 -5.49 -16.06 1.40
N ASN A 30 -4.99 -15.38 0.36
CA ASN A 30 -5.65 -15.25 -0.94
C ASN A 30 -5.28 -16.36 -1.93
N ILE A 31 -4.44 -17.29 -1.54
CA ILE A 31 -4.05 -18.47 -2.34
C ILE A 31 -4.46 -19.74 -1.58
N ASP A 32 -4.40 -20.88 -2.26
CA ASP A 32 -4.72 -22.16 -1.66
C ASP A 32 -3.60 -22.66 -0.72
N ASN A 33 -3.07 -23.83 -0.93
CA ASN A 33 -2.02 -24.40 -0.10
C ASN A 33 -0.69 -23.61 -0.25
N LEU A 34 -0.33 -22.82 0.77
CA LEU A 34 0.91 -22.02 0.77
C LEU A 34 2.17 -22.84 0.48
N ALA A 35 2.19 -24.11 0.89
CA ALA A 35 3.35 -24.98 0.68
C ALA A 35 3.64 -25.26 -0.81
N ASP A 36 2.68 -25.01 -1.70
CA ASP A 36 2.82 -25.19 -3.16
C ASP A 36 3.29 -23.92 -3.86
N TRP A 37 3.54 -22.83 -3.13
CA TRP A 37 3.89 -21.53 -3.69
C TRP A 37 5.25 -21.04 -3.19
N GLU A 38 5.96 -20.40 -4.09
CA GLU A 38 7.20 -19.71 -3.78
C GLU A 38 7.14 -18.25 -4.27
N PRO A 39 7.77 -17.31 -3.54
CA PRO A 39 7.85 -15.93 -4.00
C PRO A 39 8.74 -15.84 -5.24
N LEU A 40 8.24 -15.19 -6.29
CA LEU A 40 9.03 -14.91 -7.49
C LEU A 40 10.00 -13.76 -7.19
N PRO A 41 11.33 -13.99 -7.26
CA PRO A 41 12.29 -12.92 -7.04
C PRO A 41 12.22 -11.86 -8.15
N ALA A 42 12.90 -10.73 -7.93
CA ALA A 42 12.98 -9.66 -8.92
C ALA A 42 13.50 -10.20 -10.27
N LEU A 43 12.78 -9.91 -11.34
CA LEU A 43 13.19 -10.31 -12.68
C LEU A 43 14.34 -9.44 -13.17
N THR A 44 15.32 -10.07 -13.79
CA THR A 44 16.45 -9.39 -14.44
C THR A 44 16.42 -9.64 -15.93
N ALA A 45 16.91 -8.69 -16.71
CA ALA A 45 17.14 -8.86 -18.14
C ALA A 45 18.62 -8.64 -18.46
N ASP A 46 19.12 -9.28 -19.53
CA ASP A 46 20.53 -9.17 -19.95
C ASP A 46 20.98 -7.71 -20.17
N THR A 47 20.06 -6.86 -20.56
CA THR A 47 20.34 -5.44 -20.89
C THR A 47 20.06 -4.45 -19.78
N ARG A 48 19.30 -4.84 -18.76
CA ARG A 48 19.05 -4.03 -17.57
C ARG A 48 18.52 -4.87 -16.42
N ASN A 49 18.96 -4.55 -15.21
CA ASN A 49 18.30 -5.04 -14.02
C ASN A 49 17.00 -4.26 -13.83
N ILE A 50 15.89 -4.98 -13.73
CA ILE A 50 14.62 -4.41 -13.34
C ILE A 50 14.57 -4.53 -11.82
N THR A 51 14.94 -3.45 -11.14
CA THR A 51 14.85 -3.42 -9.69
C THR A 51 13.46 -2.95 -9.29
N PRO A 52 12.71 -3.72 -8.50
CA PRO A 52 11.41 -3.29 -8.00
C PRO A 52 11.56 -1.97 -7.24
N GLN A 53 10.72 -1.01 -7.55
CA GLN A 53 10.62 0.21 -6.76
C GLN A 53 9.38 0.11 -5.89
N ASN A 54 9.56 0.33 -4.62
CA ASN A 54 8.45 0.37 -3.69
C ASN A 54 8.55 1.57 -2.77
N GLY A 55 7.90 2.66 -3.17
CA GLY A 55 7.78 3.85 -2.34
C GLY A 55 6.91 3.65 -1.11
N SER A 56 6.01 2.67 -1.10
CA SER A 56 5.11 2.43 0.02
C SER A 56 5.82 1.87 1.25
N PHE A 57 6.86 1.07 1.07
CA PHE A 57 7.65 0.55 2.18
C PHE A 57 8.69 1.53 2.72
N THR A 58 9.06 2.55 1.96
CA THR A 58 10.07 3.52 2.39
C THR A 58 9.52 4.68 3.15
N SER A 59 8.25 5.01 2.99
CA SER A 59 7.68 6.17 3.65
C SER A 59 6.67 5.83 4.72
N GLY A 60 5.98 4.69 4.67
CA GLY A 60 4.96 4.29 5.65
C GLY A 60 4.00 5.42 6.09
N PHE A 61 4.28 6.64 5.66
CA PHE A 61 3.70 7.88 6.13
C PHE A 61 2.94 8.58 5.00
N GLY A 62 1.63 8.59 5.11
CA GLY A 62 0.75 9.29 4.16
C GLY A 62 0.45 10.71 4.61
N ARG A 63 0.99 11.71 3.91
CA ARG A 63 0.68 13.13 4.18
C ARG A 63 -0.74 13.49 3.71
N GLY A 64 -1.37 14.44 4.42
CA GLY A 64 -2.66 15.00 4.03
C GLY A 64 -3.86 14.03 4.11
N LYS A 65 -3.71 12.90 4.80
CA LYS A 65 -4.78 11.90 4.95
C LYS A 65 -5.81 12.30 6.02
N CYS A 66 -5.41 13.17 6.95
CA CYS A 66 -6.30 13.75 7.96
C CYS A 66 -6.05 15.25 8.05
N VAL A 67 -7.12 16.03 8.12
CA VAL A 67 -7.04 17.50 8.21
C VAL A 67 -7.95 18.02 9.31
N VAL A 68 -7.46 18.99 10.08
CA VAL A 68 -8.26 19.76 11.02
C VAL A 68 -8.67 21.06 10.32
N THR A 69 -9.98 21.26 10.14
CA THR A 69 -10.47 22.43 9.41
C THR A 69 -10.41 23.69 10.25
N ALA A 70 -10.31 24.86 9.60
CA ALA A 70 -10.34 26.17 10.26
C ALA A 70 -11.66 26.47 11.03
N LYS A 71 -12.69 25.66 10.85
CA LYS A 71 -13.96 25.76 11.58
C LYS A 71 -13.99 24.98 12.88
N ALA A 72 -12.96 24.23 13.21
CA ALA A 72 -12.87 23.54 14.48
C ALA A 72 -12.85 24.57 15.63
N SER A 73 -13.78 24.48 16.55
CA SER A 73 -13.88 25.41 17.69
C SER A 73 -12.72 25.29 18.67
N ASN A 74 -12.11 24.11 18.76
CA ASN A 74 -10.92 23.84 19.57
C ASN A 74 -9.97 22.89 18.80
N PRO A 75 -9.11 23.43 17.94
CA PRO A 75 -8.16 22.61 17.18
C PRO A 75 -7.22 21.79 18.06
N ALA A 76 -6.79 22.33 19.20
CA ALA A 76 -5.90 21.63 20.13
C ALA A 76 -6.54 20.36 20.70
N LEU A 77 -7.83 20.43 21.06
CA LEU A 77 -8.57 19.25 21.53
C LEU A 77 -8.72 18.21 20.42
N VAL A 78 -8.99 18.64 19.19
CA VAL A 78 -9.08 17.74 18.04
C VAL A 78 -7.74 17.04 17.79
N CYS A 79 -6.64 17.79 17.83
CA CYS A 79 -5.30 17.23 17.69
C CYS A 79 -4.97 16.24 18.82
N ALA A 80 -5.29 16.56 20.07
CA ALA A 80 -5.08 15.66 21.20
C ALA A 80 -5.90 14.36 21.07
N TRP A 81 -7.13 14.47 20.55
CA TRP A 81 -7.95 13.28 20.25
C TRP A 81 -7.35 12.44 19.11
N LEU A 82 -6.90 13.08 18.03
CA LEU A 82 -6.23 12.40 16.93
C LEU A 82 -4.94 11.70 17.38
N ASP A 83 -4.19 12.32 18.31
CA ASP A 83 -2.95 11.74 18.85
C ASP A 83 -3.21 10.41 19.57
N GLN A 84 -4.35 10.26 20.25
CA GLN A 84 -4.73 8.98 20.87
C GLN A 84 -4.94 7.86 19.85
N MET A 85 -5.29 8.18 18.61
CA MET A 85 -5.46 7.18 17.55
C MET A 85 -4.13 6.54 17.13
N TYR A 86 -3.01 7.23 17.37
CA TYR A 86 -1.66 6.72 17.12
C TYR A 86 -1.05 5.96 18.29
N ALA A 87 -1.73 5.90 19.45
CA ALA A 87 -1.24 5.13 20.58
C ALA A 87 -1.01 3.66 20.19
N PRO A 88 0.12 3.03 20.62
CA PRO A 88 0.52 1.70 20.15
C PRO A 88 -0.51 0.58 20.33
N LEU A 89 -1.37 0.67 21.37
CA LEU A 89 -2.47 -0.28 21.57
C LEU A 89 -3.76 0.13 20.86
N GLN A 90 -3.94 1.42 20.54
CA GLN A 90 -5.13 1.89 19.83
C GLN A 90 -4.99 1.74 18.32
N SER A 91 -3.83 2.02 17.79
CA SER A 91 -3.56 2.02 16.36
C SER A 91 -3.82 0.67 15.67
N PRO A 92 -3.40 -0.49 16.21
CA PRO A 92 -3.78 -1.79 15.69
C PRO A 92 -5.30 -2.04 15.70
N GLN A 93 -6.01 -1.55 16.71
CA GLN A 93 -7.48 -1.67 16.78
C GLN A 93 -8.15 -0.86 15.67
N ASN A 94 -7.66 0.35 15.38
CA ASN A 94 -8.17 1.15 14.26
C ASN A 94 -7.98 0.43 12.91
N ASN A 95 -6.93 -0.34 12.77
CA ASN A 95 -6.60 -1.06 11.55
C ASN A 95 -7.35 -2.40 11.40
N TRP A 96 -7.53 -3.14 12.49
CA TRP A 96 -8.01 -4.52 12.43
C TRP A 96 -9.39 -4.72 13.06
N GLY A 97 -9.74 -3.99 14.09
CA GLY A 97 -10.93 -4.15 14.90
C GLY A 97 -10.61 -4.11 16.39
N THR A 98 -11.60 -4.33 17.22
CA THR A 98 -11.57 -4.05 18.66
C THR A 98 -11.17 -5.25 19.53
N TYR A 99 -10.89 -4.95 20.79
CA TYR A 99 -10.92 -5.91 21.90
C TYR A 99 -11.83 -5.39 23.01
N GLY A 100 -12.37 -6.32 23.83
CA GLY A 100 -13.17 -5.96 25.02
C GLY A 100 -14.56 -5.40 24.69
N ASP A 101 -15.04 -5.56 23.49
CA ASP A 101 -16.45 -5.28 23.15
C ASP A 101 -17.31 -6.45 23.63
N GLU A 102 -18.17 -6.18 24.63
CA GLU A 102 -19.09 -7.17 25.19
C GLU A 102 -20.22 -7.56 24.24
N THR A 103 -20.47 -6.75 23.21
CA THR A 103 -21.61 -6.90 22.28
C THR A 103 -21.20 -7.39 20.91
N GLY A 104 -19.92 -7.36 20.59
CA GLY A 104 -19.38 -7.60 19.27
C GLY A 104 -18.38 -8.76 19.20
N PHE A 105 -17.91 -9.00 17.99
CA PHE A 105 -16.81 -9.92 17.74
C PHE A 105 -15.49 -9.20 18.02
N ASN A 106 -14.67 -9.77 18.89
CA ASN A 106 -13.36 -9.22 19.20
C ASN A 106 -12.28 -9.91 18.36
N ILE A 107 -11.55 -9.13 17.57
CA ILE A 107 -10.40 -9.64 16.82
C ILE A 107 -9.16 -9.78 17.70
N PHE A 108 -9.14 -9.10 18.84
CA PHE A 108 -8.05 -9.15 19.80
C PHE A 108 -8.50 -9.58 21.17
N GLU A 109 -7.56 -10.22 21.86
CA GLU A 109 -7.58 -10.47 23.30
C GLU A 109 -6.44 -9.69 23.94
N MET A 110 -6.63 -9.21 25.18
CA MET A 110 -5.53 -8.60 25.92
C MET A 110 -4.61 -9.70 26.46
N SER A 111 -3.32 -9.52 26.21
CA SER A 111 -2.24 -10.41 26.63
C SER A 111 -1.06 -9.59 27.14
N THR A 112 0.06 -10.23 27.35
CA THR A 112 1.33 -9.60 27.70
C THR A 112 2.44 -10.08 26.79
N ASN A 113 3.40 -9.20 26.50
CA ASN A 113 4.63 -9.57 25.83
C ASN A 113 5.64 -10.25 26.78
N ASP A 114 6.80 -10.62 26.27
CA ASP A 114 7.86 -11.30 27.06
C ASP A 114 8.40 -10.46 28.23
N LYS A 115 8.14 -9.15 28.23
CA LYS A 115 8.50 -8.25 29.32
C LYS A 115 7.38 -8.04 30.34
N GLY A 116 6.22 -8.69 30.13
CA GLY A 116 5.03 -8.51 30.97
C GLY A 116 4.24 -7.24 30.71
N GLU A 117 4.50 -6.54 29.60
CA GLU A 117 3.79 -5.33 29.20
C GLU A 117 2.52 -5.68 28.39
N PRO A 118 1.46 -4.85 28.42
CA PRO A 118 0.23 -5.09 27.69
C PRO A 118 0.46 -5.24 26.19
N MET A 119 -0.13 -6.28 25.58
CA MET A 119 -0.06 -6.59 24.17
C MET A 119 -1.41 -7.11 23.67
N LEU A 120 -1.83 -6.69 22.48
CA LEU A 120 -2.97 -7.23 21.78
C LEU A 120 -2.58 -8.57 21.12
N LYS A 121 -3.30 -9.61 21.41
CA LYS A 121 -3.14 -10.93 20.80
C LYS A 121 -4.29 -11.17 19.83
N HIS A 122 -4.01 -11.57 18.60
CA HIS A 122 -5.04 -11.97 17.65
C HIS A 122 -5.83 -13.15 18.21
N ALA A 123 -7.16 -12.97 18.29
CA ALA A 123 -8.07 -14.05 18.67
C ALA A 123 -8.25 -15.03 17.50
N PRO A 124 -8.57 -16.31 17.76
CA PRO A 124 -8.94 -17.23 16.71
C PRO A 124 -10.18 -16.76 15.96
N LEU A 125 -10.11 -16.67 14.64
CA LEU A 125 -11.19 -16.14 13.78
C LEU A 125 -12.19 -17.21 13.31
N GLY A 126 -11.98 -18.49 13.69
CA GLY A 126 -12.75 -19.61 13.17
C GLY A 126 -12.56 -19.75 11.66
N ASP A 127 -13.68 -19.81 10.93
CA ASP A 127 -13.67 -19.92 9.45
C ASP A 127 -13.54 -18.56 8.74
N ALA A 128 -13.59 -17.42 9.47
CA ALA A 128 -13.48 -16.10 8.89
C ALA A 128 -12.02 -15.75 8.55
N SER A 129 -11.80 -15.14 7.40
CA SER A 129 -10.47 -14.64 7.06
C SER A 129 -10.17 -13.31 7.82
N PRO A 130 -8.89 -13.02 8.12
CA PRO A 130 -8.51 -11.73 8.71
C PRO A 130 -8.99 -10.52 7.91
N VAL A 131 -9.01 -10.63 6.58
CA VAL A 131 -9.49 -9.57 5.69
C VAL A 131 -10.99 -9.32 5.86
N GLU A 132 -11.81 -10.37 5.91
CA GLU A 132 -13.25 -10.25 6.10
C GLU A 132 -13.59 -9.59 7.44
N VAL A 133 -12.91 -10.00 8.51
CA VAL A 133 -13.10 -9.40 9.84
C VAL A 133 -12.65 -7.95 9.84
N ARG A 134 -11.50 -7.64 9.24
CA ARG A 134 -11.02 -6.27 9.11
C ARG A 134 -11.99 -5.38 8.34
N GLU A 135 -12.51 -5.82 7.21
CA GLU A 135 -13.48 -5.06 6.41
C GLU A 135 -14.78 -4.79 7.19
N ALA A 136 -15.19 -5.73 8.04
CA ALA A 136 -16.40 -5.59 8.85
C ALA A 136 -16.22 -4.70 10.09
N GLN A 137 -15.02 -4.67 10.68
CA GLN A 137 -14.81 -4.12 12.03
C GLN A 137 -13.80 -2.99 12.12
N CYS A 138 -12.93 -2.77 11.13
CA CYS A 138 -11.99 -1.66 11.21
C CYS A 138 -12.73 -0.33 11.15
N VAL A 139 -12.38 0.57 12.06
CA VAL A 139 -12.95 1.94 12.05
C VAL A 139 -12.23 2.86 11.08
N GLY A 140 -11.07 2.44 10.59
CA GLY A 140 -10.20 3.29 9.77
C GLY A 140 -9.66 4.48 10.58
N GLY A 141 -9.31 5.56 9.88
CA GLY A 141 -8.84 6.79 10.50
C GLY A 141 -7.33 6.85 10.66
N PRO A 142 -6.82 7.83 11.41
CA PRO A 142 -5.39 7.98 11.68
C PRO A 142 -4.88 6.75 12.41
N LEU A 143 -3.81 6.15 11.89
CA LEU A 143 -3.16 5.01 12.52
C LEU A 143 -1.70 4.90 12.06
N ALA A 144 -0.89 4.25 12.87
CA ALA A 144 0.43 3.76 12.51
C ALA A 144 0.61 2.37 13.10
N VAL A 145 0.75 1.36 12.25
CA VAL A 145 1.17 0.00 12.67
C VAL A 145 2.52 -0.24 12.03
N LEU A 146 3.57 -0.18 12.86
CA LEU A 146 4.94 -0.35 12.43
C LEU A 146 5.35 -1.83 12.58
N ASP A 147 6.31 -2.27 11.80
CA ASP A 147 6.88 -3.61 11.93
C ASP A 147 7.40 -3.88 13.35
N ASP A 148 7.95 -2.85 14.01
CA ASP A 148 8.43 -2.91 15.40
C ASP A 148 7.30 -3.11 16.44
N TYR A 149 6.03 -2.99 16.05
CA TYR A 149 4.90 -3.25 16.94
C TYR A 149 4.63 -4.74 17.10
N TYR A 150 5.01 -5.55 16.11
CA TYR A 150 4.80 -6.99 16.17
C TYR A 150 5.70 -7.63 17.25
N GLY A 151 5.06 -8.42 18.12
CA GLY A 151 5.71 -9.00 19.29
C GLY A 151 5.90 -8.04 20.47
N VAL A 152 5.61 -6.75 20.32
CA VAL A 152 5.71 -5.73 21.38
C VAL A 152 4.32 -5.27 21.81
N TYR A 153 3.51 -4.76 20.92
CA TYR A 153 2.17 -4.22 21.20
C TYR A 153 1.05 -5.06 20.60
N VAL A 154 1.35 -5.86 19.59
CA VAL A 154 0.41 -6.71 18.90
C VAL A 154 1.12 -7.96 18.38
N THR A 155 0.44 -9.12 18.38
CA THR A 155 0.97 -10.32 17.75
C THR A 155 0.97 -10.19 16.23
N CYS A 156 1.95 -10.80 15.56
CA CYS A 156 1.90 -10.99 14.11
C CYS A 156 1.05 -12.22 13.80
N PRO A 157 0.04 -12.15 12.92
CA PRO A 157 -0.63 -13.35 12.42
C PRO A 157 0.35 -14.23 11.65
N ASP A 158 0.20 -15.55 11.76
CA ASP A 158 1.11 -16.52 11.13
C ASP A 158 1.18 -16.35 9.61
N ASP A 159 0.06 -16.07 8.96
CA ASP A 159 -0.03 -15.78 7.53
C ASP A 159 0.69 -14.46 7.13
N ALA A 160 0.64 -13.44 7.98
CA ALA A 160 1.38 -12.20 7.76
C ALA A 160 2.89 -12.39 7.92
N GLN A 161 3.34 -13.31 8.78
CA GLN A 161 4.76 -13.57 8.99
C GLN A 161 5.45 -14.04 7.71
N TYR A 162 4.84 -14.96 6.96
CA TYR A 162 5.37 -15.39 5.65
C TYR A 162 5.60 -14.23 4.69
N ARG A 163 4.62 -13.35 4.58
CA ARG A 163 4.72 -12.17 3.72
C ARG A 163 5.84 -11.24 4.16
N LEU A 164 5.97 -10.99 5.45
CA LEU A 164 7.01 -10.12 6.00
C LEU A 164 8.41 -10.71 5.77
N ASP A 165 8.57 -12.02 5.97
CA ASP A 165 9.83 -12.72 5.73
C ASP A 165 10.20 -12.69 4.24
N TRP A 166 9.26 -12.94 3.32
CA TRP A 166 9.51 -12.85 1.89
C TRP A 166 9.86 -11.43 1.44
N ILE A 167 9.19 -10.42 1.97
CA ILE A 167 9.51 -9.02 1.68
C ILE A 167 10.92 -8.70 2.15
N LYS A 168 11.26 -9.06 3.39
CA LYS A 168 12.54 -8.78 3.99
C LYS A 168 13.70 -9.49 3.28
N ASP A 169 13.54 -10.78 3.01
CA ASP A 169 14.64 -11.64 2.60
C ASP A 169 14.81 -11.71 1.07
N ILE A 170 13.71 -11.51 0.31
CA ILE A 170 13.70 -11.70 -1.14
C ILE A 170 13.57 -10.37 -1.90
N TYR A 171 12.66 -9.47 -1.46
CA TYR A 171 12.38 -8.26 -2.22
C TYR A 171 13.15 -7.03 -1.73
N THR A 172 13.32 -6.86 -0.43
CA THR A 172 14.00 -5.69 0.15
C THR A 172 15.45 -5.53 -0.30
N PRO A 173 16.26 -6.61 -0.44
CA PRO A 173 17.64 -6.49 -0.90
C PRO A 173 17.77 -5.89 -2.30
N ASP A 174 16.81 -6.18 -3.18
CA ASP A 174 16.79 -5.71 -4.56
C ASP A 174 16.05 -4.37 -4.75
N MET A 175 15.51 -3.79 -3.69
CA MET A 175 14.80 -2.52 -3.77
C MET A 175 15.72 -1.34 -4.04
N ASN A 176 15.41 -0.56 -5.06
CA ASN A 176 16.10 0.68 -5.34
C ASN A 176 15.38 1.87 -4.70
N LYS A 177 15.90 2.33 -3.56
CA LYS A 177 15.36 3.47 -2.80
C LYS A 177 15.70 4.83 -3.44
N LYS A 178 16.68 4.88 -4.33
CA LYS A 178 17.20 6.13 -4.91
C LYS A 178 16.17 6.86 -5.78
N TYR A 179 15.29 6.12 -6.46
CA TYR A 179 14.34 6.67 -7.42
C TYR A 179 12.91 6.75 -6.89
N VAL A 180 12.75 6.68 -5.57
CA VAL A 180 11.43 6.86 -4.94
C VAL A 180 11.16 8.35 -4.80
N TYR A 181 10.06 8.82 -5.40
CA TYR A 181 9.61 10.20 -5.23
C TYR A 181 9.11 10.43 -3.79
N PRO A 182 9.63 11.42 -3.08
CA PRO A 182 9.27 11.65 -1.69
C PRO A 182 7.85 12.23 -1.55
N ASN A 183 7.29 12.11 -0.35
CA ASN A 183 6.06 12.81 0.00
C ASN A 183 6.36 14.31 0.17
N VAL A 184 5.91 15.13 -0.78
CA VAL A 184 6.09 16.59 -0.79
C VAL A 184 4.76 17.31 -0.57
N PHE A 185 4.80 18.54 -0.04
CA PHE A 185 3.66 19.43 -0.02
C PHE A 185 3.76 20.41 -1.17
N MET A 186 2.78 20.37 -2.07
CA MET A 186 2.63 21.30 -3.17
C MET A 186 1.71 22.45 -2.79
N SER A 187 1.84 23.59 -3.47
CA SER A 187 0.83 24.64 -3.41
C SER A 187 -0.51 24.13 -3.94
N SER A 188 -1.62 24.76 -3.56
CA SER A 188 -2.95 24.38 -4.07
C SER A 188 -3.03 24.50 -5.59
N GLU A 189 -2.40 25.53 -6.17
CA GLU A 189 -2.35 25.76 -7.62
C GLU A 189 -1.58 24.64 -8.34
N ASP A 190 -0.36 24.32 -7.87
CA ASP A 190 0.44 23.24 -8.46
C ASP A 190 -0.23 21.86 -8.26
N THR A 191 -0.90 21.64 -7.13
CA THR A 191 -1.66 20.41 -6.89
C THR A 191 -2.80 20.24 -7.87
N GLU A 192 -3.56 21.30 -8.15
CA GLU A 192 -4.65 21.28 -9.14
C GLU A 192 -4.09 21.04 -10.55
N GLN A 193 -3.02 21.73 -10.91
CA GLN A 193 -2.37 21.56 -12.21
C GLN A 193 -1.81 20.14 -12.40
N VAL A 194 -1.11 19.60 -11.41
CA VAL A 194 -0.60 18.22 -11.43
C VAL A 194 -1.74 17.22 -11.56
N SER A 195 -2.83 17.38 -10.80
CA SER A 195 -3.98 16.48 -10.85
C SER A 195 -4.62 16.44 -12.23
N ASN A 196 -4.78 17.59 -12.87
CA ASN A 196 -5.36 17.70 -14.22
C ASN A 196 -4.45 17.05 -15.27
N LEU A 197 -3.15 17.37 -15.27
CA LEU A 197 -2.18 16.79 -16.20
C LEU A 197 -2.05 15.27 -15.99
N GLN A 198 -2.01 14.83 -14.75
CA GLN A 198 -1.89 13.41 -14.42
C GLN A 198 -3.09 12.59 -14.88
N ALA A 199 -4.30 13.13 -14.81
CA ALA A 199 -5.51 12.41 -15.22
C ALA A 199 -5.47 12.04 -16.71
N ASP A 200 -5.09 12.99 -17.57
CA ASP A 200 -4.98 12.76 -19.01
C ASP A 200 -3.82 11.82 -19.37
N LEU A 201 -2.64 12.09 -18.81
CA LEU A 201 -1.46 11.24 -18.98
C LEU A 201 -1.75 9.78 -18.55
N GLN A 202 -2.30 9.60 -17.33
CA GLN A 202 -2.57 8.28 -16.78
C GLN A 202 -3.59 7.51 -17.61
N THR A 203 -4.65 8.17 -18.06
CA THR A 203 -5.68 7.56 -18.91
C THR A 203 -5.08 7.06 -20.21
N TYR A 204 -4.28 7.90 -20.88
CA TYR A 204 -3.61 7.53 -22.11
C TYR A 204 -2.61 6.40 -21.92
N MET A 205 -1.73 6.50 -20.90
CA MET A 205 -0.73 5.48 -20.58
C MET A 205 -1.39 4.12 -20.29
N ASN A 206 -2.44 4.09 -19.49
CA ASN A 206 -3.13 2.86 -19.15
C ASN A 206 -3.81 2.22 -20.38
N THR A 207 -4.40 3.03 -21.26
CA THR A 207 -5.01 2.55 -22.50
C THR A 207 -3.95 1.92 -23.43
N GLN A 208 -2.82 2.59 -23.63
CA GLN A 208 -1.75 2.07 -24.47
C GLN A 208 -1.11 0.81 -23.87
N LYS A 209 -0.87 0.80 -22.56
CA LYS A 209 -0.36 -0.38 -21.84
C LYS A 209 -1.28 -1.59 -22.05
N ALA A 210 -2.59 -1.42 -21.87
CA ALA A 210 -3.56 -2.49 -22.09
C ALA A 210 -3.54 -2.99 -23.55
N ASN A 211 -3.51 -2.05 -24.52
CA ASN A 211 -3.43 -2.38 -25.92
C ASN A 211 -2.16 -3.19 -26.26
N TRP A 212 -1.00 -2.77 -25.77
CA TRP A 212 0.26 -3.47 -26.05
C TRP A 212 0.37 -4.84 -25.37
N ILE A 213 -0.21 -5.02 -24.20
CA ILE A 213 -0.30 -6.35 -23.57
C ILE A 213 -1.12 -7.31 -24.42
N MET A 214 -2.17 -6.80 -25.07
CA MET A 214 -3.06 -7.62 -25.90
C MET A 214 -2.51 -7.89 -27.31
N ASN A 215 -1.90 -6.89 -27.92
CA ASN A 215 -1.60 -6.89 -29.37
C ASN A 215 -0.11 -6.78 -29.69
N GLY A 216 0.73 -6.55 -28.68
CA GLY A 216 2.15 -6.20 -28.88
C GLY A 216 2.32 -4.73 -29.30
N THR A 217 3.55 -4.33 -29.55
CA THR A 217 3.92 -2.98 -30.01
C THR A 217 5.08 -3.03 -30.99
N THR A 218 5.25 -1.96 -31.75
CA THR A 218 6.36 -1.75 -32.67
C THR A 218 7.15 -0.50 -32.27
N ASP A 219 8.38 -0.31 -32.80
CA ASP A 219 9.18 0.88 -32.54
C ASP A 219 8.50 2.16 -33.04
N ALA A 220 7.74 2.07 -34.14
CA ALA A 220 6.99 3.22 -34.67
C ALA A 220 5.88 3.65 -33.70
N GLU A 221 5.10 2.71 -33.16
CA GLU A 221 4.05 2.97 -32.16
C GLU A 221 4.63 3.49 -30.86
N TRP A 222 5.81 3.01 -30.45
CA TRP A 222 6.51 3.54 -29.29
C TRP A 222 6.90 5.01 -29.46
N ASN A 223 7.43 5.39 -30.62
CA ASN A 223 7.77 6.78 -30.93
C ASN A 223 6.53 7.70 -30.99
N GLU A 224 5.43 7.20 -31.57
CA GLU A 224 4.16 7.92 -31.57
C GLU A 224 3.63 8.13 -30.15
N TYR A 225 3.74 7.10 -29.30
CA TYR A 225 3.36 7.20 -27.89
C TYR A 225 4.13 8.29 -27.15
N LEU A 226 5.45 8.36 -27.31
CA LEU A 226 6.25 9.42 -26.68
C LEU A 226 5.84 10.83 -27.17
N ASN A 227 5.60 10.99 -28.47
CA ASN A 227 5.10 12.27 -29.01
C ASN A 227 3.71 12.61 -28.44
N LYS A 228 2.88 11.64 -28.21
CA LYS A 228 1.54 11.84 -27.65
C LYS A 228 1.58 12.22 -26.17
N LEU A 229 2.52 11.67 -25.40
CA LEU A 229 2.75 12.09 -24.01
C LEU A 229 3.14 13.57 -23.93
N GLU A 230 3.99 14.05 -24.85
CA GLU A 230 4.33 15.49 -24.94
C GLU A 230 3.11 16.35 -25.33
N ALA A 231 2.25 15.87 -26.21
CA ALA A 231 0.98 16.55 -26.51
C ALA A 231 0.05 16.64 -25.29
N TYR A 232 0.13 15.68 -24.36
CA TYR A 232 -0.52 15.72 -23.02
C TYR A 232 0.31 16.47 -21.98
N LYS A 233 1.33 17.23 -22.39
CA LYS A 233 2.16 18.09 -21.53
C LYS A 233 2.93 17.33 -20.45
N LEU A 234 3.54 16.20 -20.83
CA LEU A 234 4.40 15.44 -19.94
C LEU A 234 5.53 16.31 -19.37
N SER A 235 6.15 17.14 -20.20
CA SER A 235 7.24 18.04 -19.78
C SER A 235 6.78 19.04 -18.71
N ASP A 236 5.55 19.59 -18.83
CA ASP A 236 4.99 20.51 -17.82
C ASP A 236 4.75 19.79 -16.49
N TYR A 237 4.19 18.56 -16.55
CA TYR A 237 4.00 17.71 -15.37
C TYR A 237 5.33 17.43 -14.67
N LEU A 238 6.34 16.99 -15.42
CA LEU A 238 7.66 16.67 -14.86
C LEU A 238 8.37 17.91 -14.29
N ALA A 239 8.19 19.08 -14.88
CA ALA A 239 8.78 20.32 -14.37
C ALA A 239 8.23 20.67 -12.97
N ILE A 240 6.91 20.51 -12.76
CA ILE A 240 6.32 20.75 -11.44
C ILE A 240 6.83 19.70 -10.44
N MET A 241 6.85 18.43 -10.82
CA MET A 241 7.35 17.36 -9.95
C MET A 241 8.82 17.59 -9.57
N GLN A 242 9.66 17.96 -10.54
CA GLN A 242 11.08 18.26 -10.31
C GLN A 242 11.28 19.43 -9.36
N LYS A 243 10.51 20.51 -9.51
CA LYS A 243 10.55 21.67 -8.62
C LYS A 243 10.42 21.27 -7.14
N TYR A 244 9.47 20.40 -6.84
CA TYR A 244 9.23 19.95 -5.45
C TYR A 244 10.24 18.90 -4.98
N LEU A 245 10.77 18.10 -5.89
CA LEU A 245 11.86 17.17 -5.59
C LEU A 245 13.14 17.94 -5.22
N ASP A 246 13.48 18.97 -5.99
CA ASP A 246 14.66 19.82 -5.73
C ASP A 246 14.53 20.56 -4.39
N ALA A 247 13.34 21.11 -4.10
CA ALA A 247 13.06 21.74 -2.82
C ALA A 247 13.20 20.78 -1.65
N TYR A 248 12.68 19.55 -1.78
CA TYR A 248 12.79 18.52 -0.74
C TYR A 248 14.26 18.18 -0.42
N TYR A 249 15.10 18.02 -1.43
CA TYR A 249 16.52 17.73 -1.20
C TYR A 249 17.34 18.94 -0.73
N ALA A 250 16.89 20.16 -1.00
CA ALA A 250 17.54 21.37 -0.50
C ALA A 250 17.29 21.59 1.01
N GLU A 251 16.27 20.98 1.59
CA GLU A 251 15.91 21.06 3.01
C GLU A 251 16.58 19.97 3.87
N GLN A 252 17.26 18.99 3.27
CA GLN A 252 17.98 17.91 3.96
C GLN A 252 19.47 18.23 4.14
#